data_e925af649fd1304237733ed9ea379d0c
#
_entry.id   e925af649fd1304237733ed9ea379d0c
#
_cell.length_a   1.000
_cell.length_b   1.000
_cell.length_c   1.000
_cell.angle_alpha   90.00
_cell.angle_beta   90.00
_cell.angle_gamma   90.00
#
_symmetry.space_group_name_H-M   'P 1'
#
loop_
_entity.id
_entity.type
_entity.pdbx_description
1 polymer ?
#
loop_
_entity_poly.entity_id
_entity_poly.type
_entity_poly.pdbx_seq_one_letter_code
_entity_poly.pdbx_strand_id
1 'polypeptide(L)'
;MSWDWNRSGRIDTFYFEKINPTNLNDCLGKLEGYITGGSLTFNYNSDTKVSGTLNIVNAPYDLSEKNFLIRVWLQSELDGETEEIELGTFYYTADLTYNNGKYDGSIKLKSTLCRYTEDTLTKNFPFKKGNKLGAYFKYAIKLFGKWGRIEGALANRKIKKTNIVKLGQSPMRVLQYIADKSDGEIMVDSHGVCVLRRHLDATEKEVSYLIAADEDSVITSTLGITSSFQEAPNRVMAYTEVNKKVYKGFAELAKSDGRSKDNMGRYITAVVKVSGAKKPYKKNLAKVAREKLIKENTVRTYYEFETYYQPIEIGEVVQLNYGNITVNGLVTDIDLTIGAGAKMKVKMSATKKK
;
A
#
# COMPACT_ATOMS: atom_id res chain seq x y z
N MET A 1 26.28 -15.47 7.36
CA MET A 1 25.60 -15.97 6.14
C MET A 1 24.30 -15.20 5.97
N SER A 2 23.83 -14.96 4.76
CA SER A 2 22.48 -14.41 4.58
C SER A 2 21.49 -15.51 4.87
N TRP A 3 20.44 -15.24 5.66
CA TRP A 3 19.37 -16.17 5.97
C TRP A 3 18.64 -16.60 4.69
N ASP A 4 18.44 -17.90 4.52
CA ASP A 4 17.79 -18.46 3.33
C ASP A 4 16.29 -18.72 3.60
N TRP A 5 15.46 -17.80 3.19
CA TRP A 5 14.01 -17.84 3.36
C TRP A 5 13.32 -18.89 2.44
N ASN A 6 14.02 -19.45 1.47
CA ASN A 6 13.48 -20.47 0.56
C ASN A 6 13.62 -21.90 1.11
N ARG A 7 14.33 -22.10 2.22
CA ARG A 7 14.47 -23.43 2.83
C ARG A 7 13.22 -23.85 3.57
N SER A 8 12.82 -25.12 3.35
CA SER A 8 11.80 -25.81 4.12
C SER A 8 12.33 -26.18 5.52
N GLY A 9 11.40 -26.53 6.45
CA GLY A 9 11.76 -26.97 7.81
C GLY A 9 11.96 -25.85 8.81
N ARG A 10 11.70 -24.58 8.47
CA ARG A 10 11.69 -23.46 9.41
C ARG A 10 10.56 -23.59 10.43
N ILE A 11 10.83 -23.11 11.63
CA ILE A 11 9.83 -22.90 12.67
C ILE A 11 9.60 -21.40 12.80
N ASP A 12 8.44 -20.94 12.32
CA ASP A 12 8.05 -19.54 12.35
C ASP A 12 7.13 -19.28 13.56
N THR A 13 7.53 -18.34 14.42
CA THR A 13 6.79 -17.91 15.61
C THR A 13 6.59 -16.41 15.62
N PHE A 14 5.52 -15.94 16.24
CA PHE A 14 5.24 -14.51 16.35
C PHE A 14 5.32 -14.08 17.81
N TYR A 15 5.89 -12.90 18.03
CA TYR A 15 5.81 -12.24 19.32
C TYR A 15 5.42 -10.76 19.17
N PHE A 16 4.97 -10.17 20.26
CA PHE A 16 4.33 -8.86 20.23
C PHE A 16 4.91 -7.99 21.35
N GLU A 17 5.22 -6.74 21.03
CA GLU A 17 5.75 -5.77 21.98
C GLU A 17 4.77 -4.61 22.16
N LYS A 18 4.73 -4.10 23.39
CA LYS A 18 4.08 -2.83 23.73
C LYS A 18 5.07 -1.71 23.50
N ILE A 19 4.74 -0.78 22.62
CA ILE A 19 5.63 0.34 22.27
C ILE A 19 5.02 1.65 22.79
N ASN A 20 5.86 2.50 23.34
CA ASN A 20 5.46 3.82 23.80
C ASN A 20 4.94 4.67 22.62
N PRO A 21 3.68 5.17 22.64
CA PRO A 21 3.10 5.94 21.55
C PRO A 21 3.73 7.33 21.39
N THR A 22 4.67 7.69 22.25
CA THR A 22 5.43 8.94 22.14
C THR A 22 6.89 8.74 21.71
N ASN A 23 7.39 7.50 21.78
CA ASN A 23 8.76 7.14 21.36
C ASN A 23 8.78 5.70 20.82
N LEU A 24 8.90 5.53 19.51
CA LEU A 24 8.89 4.20 18.86
C LEU A 24 10.06 3.29 19.25
N ASN A 25 11.12 3.84 19.82
CA ASN A 25 12.28 3.06 20.29
C ASN A 25 12.12 2.58 21.74
N ASP A 26 11.05 2.97 22.43
CA ASP A 26 10.80 2.66 23.83
C ASP A 26 9.83 1.48 23.94
N CYS A 27 10.37 0.29 24.21
CA CYS A 27 9.61 -0.92 24.44
C CYS A 27 9.17 -0.98 25.90
N LEU A 28 7.86 -1.01 26.13
CA LEU A 28 7.23 -1.09 27.45
C LEU A 28 7.06 -2.54 27.93
N GLY A 29 7.58 -3.53 27.18
CA GLY A 29 7.50 -4.95 27.46
C GLY A 29 6.68 -5.74 26.44
N LYS A 30 6.62 -7.05 26.61
CA LYS A 30 5.94 -7.97 25.68
C LYS A 30 4.45 -8.14 26.02
N LEU A 31 3.68 -8.54 25.01
CA LEU A 31 2.30 -9.01 25.11
C LEU A 31 2.34 -10.55 25.05
N GLU A 32 2.44 -11.22 26.20
CA GLU A 32 2.67 -12.66 26.24
C GLU A 32 1.40 -13.46 26.55
N GLY A 33 1.29 -14.62 25.88
CA GLY A 33 0.45 -15.74 26.29
C GLY A 33 -1.05 -15.65 25.99
N TYR A 34 -1.55 -14.54 25.42
CA TYR A 34 -2.98 -14.39 25.14
C TYR A 34 -3.30 -14.03 23.68
N ILE A 35 -2.31 -13.77 22.84
CA ILE A 35 -2.52 -13.65 21.40
C ILE A 35 -2.36 -15.03 20.77
N THR A 36 -3.43 -15.54 20.17
CA THR A 36 -3.48 -16.91 19.65
C THR A 36 -3.36 -17.00 18.14
N GLY A 37 -3.38 -15.87 17.46
CA GLY A 37 -3.24 -15.80 16.01
C GLY A 37 -3.82 -14.51 15.46
N GLY A 38 -3.97 -14.45 14.13
CA GLY A 38 -4.52 -13.27 13.45
C GLY A 38 -4.06 -13.16 12.02
N SER A 39 -4.07 -11.94 11.50
CA SER A 39 -3.59 -11.64 10.15
C SER A 39 -3.06 -10.21 10.04
N LEU A 40 -2.11 -10.01 9.11
CA LEU A 40 -1.70 -8.70 8.61
C LEU A 40 -2.00 -8.62 7.11
N THR A 41 -2.63 -7.55 6.69
CA THR A 41 -2.90 -7.24 5.29
C THR A 41 -2.10 -6.01 4.88
N PHE A 42 -1.23 -6.17 3.91
CA PHE A 42 -0.45 -5.11 3.28
C PHE A 42 -1.06 -4.81 1.91
N ASN A 43 -1.38 -3.55 1.63
CA ASN A 43 -1.97 -3.12 0.36
C ASN A 43 -1.29 -1.86 -0.17
N TYR A 44 -0.60 -2.00 -1.30
CA TYR A 44 0.16 -0.92 -1.93
C TYR A 44 -0.72 0.29 -2.32
N ASN A 45 -1.96 0.05 -2.68
CA ASN A 45 -2.89 1.09 -3.14
C ASN A 45 -3.69 1.74 -2.00
N SER A 46 -3.67 1.18 -0.80
CA SER A 46 -4.33 1.74 0.38
C SER A 46 -3.61 2.98 0.91
N ASP A 47 -4.34 3.96 1.43
CA ASP A 47 -3.75 5.13 2.10
C ASP A 47 -3.07 4.77 3.42
N THR A 48 -3.54 3.72 4.10
CA THR A 48 -2.96 3.23 5.36
C THR A 48 -1.87 2.18 5.17
N LYS A 49 -1.76 1.60 3.98
CA LYS A 49 -0.78 0.57 3.56
C LYS A 49 -0.90 -0.76 4.28
N VAL A 50 -1.07 -0.76 5.60
CA VAL A 50 -1.09 -1.97 6.44
C VAL A 50 -2.24 -1.90 7.43
N SER A 51 -2.90 -3.02 7.64
CA SER A 51 -3.90 -3.26 8.68
C SER A 51 -3.82 -4.72 9.14
N GLY A 52 -4.54 -5.07 10.19
CA GLY A 52 -4.56 -6.46 10.65
C GLY A 52 -5.58 -6.72 11.74
N THR A 53 -5.62 -7.96 12.18
CA THR A 53 -6.44 -8.41 13.31
C THR A 53 -5.65 -9.43 14.13
N LEU A 54 -5.72 -9.32 15.45
CA LEU A 54 -5.17 -10.31 16.40
C LEU A 54 -6.30 -10.91 17.21
N ASN A 55 -6.27 -12.22 17.39
CA ASN A 55 -7.21 -12.95 18.22
C ASN A 55 -6.70 -13.02 19.65
N ILE A 56 -7.54 -12.64 20.60
CA ILE A 56 -7.22 -12.56 22.03
C ILE A 56 -8.00 -13.62 22.79
N VAL A 57 -7.30 -14.39 23.59
CA VAL A 57 -7.90 -15.40 24.47
C VAL A 57 -7.28 -15.30 25.87
N ASN A 58 -8.14 -15.26 26.88
CA ASN A 58 -7.75 -15.24 28.29
C ASN A 58 -6.83 -14.08 28.70
N ALA A 59 -6.95 -12.88 28.07
CA ALA A 59 -6.15 -11.73 28.48
C ALA A 59 -6.45 -11.35 29.94
N PRO A 60 -5.43 -11.07 30.77
CA PRO A 60 -5.61 -10.83 32.21
C PRO A 60 -6.10 -9.41 32.53
N TYR A 61 -6.17 -8.52 31.53
CA TYR A 61 -6.61 -7.12 31.67
C TYR A 61 -7.25 -6.60 30.40
N ASP A 62 -8.06 -5.57 30.54
CA ASP A 62 -8.68 -4.89 29.41
C ASP A 62 -7.63 -4.11 28.60
N LEU A 63 -7.43 -4.55 27.35
CA LEU A 63 -6.52 -3.90 26.42
C LEU A 63 -7.09 -2.61 25.85
N SER A 64 -8.42 -2.41 25.87
CA SER A 64 -9.06 -1.21 25.33
C SER A 64 -8.73 0.05 26.12
N GLU A 65 -8.38 -0.09 27.39
CA GLU A 65 -8.04 1.01 28.28
C GLU A 65 -6.54 1.35 28.31
N LYS A 66 -5.72 0.66 27.54
CA LYS A 66 -4.26 0.85 27.54
C LYS A 66 -3.80 1.73 26.40
N ASN A 67 -2.81 2.57 26.67
CA ASN A 67 -2.23 3.49 25.70
C ASN A 67 -0.80 3.07 25.31
N PHE A 68 -0.70 2.11 24.40
CA PHE A 68 0.55 1.70 23.76
C PHE A 68 0.30 1.36 22.29
N LEU A 69 1.34 1.24 21.49
CA LEU A 69 1.30 0.66 20.15
C LEU A 69 1.69 -0.81 20.25
N ILE A 70 1.22 -1.62 19.30
CA ILE A 70 1.62 -3.02 19.18
C ILE A 70 2.62 -3.14 18.04
N ARG A 71 3.80 -3.65 18.35
CA ARG A 71 4.81 -4.05 17.37
C ARG A 71 4.77 -5.55 17.20
N VAL A 72 4.68 -5.99 15.96
CA VAL A 72 4.58 -7.39 15.57
C VAL A 72 5.92 -7.85 15.01
N TRP A 73 6.43 -8.94 15.55
CA TRP A 73 7.66 -9.58 15.12
C TRP A 73 7.38 -10.99 14.62
N LEU A 74 8.13 -11.40 13.62
CA LEU A 74 8.30 -12.78 13.20
C LEU A 74 9.69 -13.24 13.59
N GLN A 75 9.77 -14.34 14.32
CA GLN A 75 11.00 -15.05 14.62
C GLN A 75 10.99 -16.36 13.86
N SER A 76 12.00 -16.59 13.05
CA SER A 76 12.19 -17.80 12.26
C SER A 76 13.42 -18.55 12.76
N GLU A 77 13.28 -19.84 13.04
CA GLU A 77 14.34 -20.71 13.46
C GLU A 77 14.58 -21.80 12.42
N LEU A 78 15.85 -22.04 12.09
CA LEU A 78 16.28 -23.06 11.16
C LEU A 78 17.69 -23.56 11.57
N ASP A 79 17.86 -24.89 11.75
CA ASP A 79 19.13 -25.53 12.09
C ASP A 79 19.81 -24.92 13.35
N GLY A 80 19.03 -24.38 14.29
CA GLY A 80 19.50 -23.74 15.53
C GLY A 80 19.97 -22.29 15.36
N GLU A 81 19.88 -21.72 14.16
CA GLU A 81 20.02 -20.28 13.92
C GLU A 81 18.64 -19.60 13.99
N THR A 82 18.62 -18.33 14.39
CA THR A 82 17.38 -17.55 14.52
C THR A 82 17.51 -16.24 13.76
N GLU A 83 16.47 -15.89 13.02
CA GLU A 83 16.32 -14.58 12.36
C GLU A 83 15.03 -13.91 12.86
N GLU A 84 15.10 -12.60 13.12
CA GLU A 84 13.96 -11.81 13.57
C GLU A 84 13.63 -10.70 12.58
N ILE A 85 12.35 -10.60 12.22
CA ILE A 85 11.85 -9.56 11.31
C ILE A 85 10.74 -8.77 11.97
N GLU A 86 10.90 -7.46 12.01
CA GLU A 86 9.85 -6.55 12.41
C GLU A 86 8.83 -6.37 11.27
N LEU A 87 7.59 -6.81 11.50
CA LEU A 87 6.52 -6.78 10.51
C LEU A 87 5.74 -5.46 10.52
N GLY A 88 5.73 -4.75 11.63
CA GLY A 88 5.07 -3.46 11.73
C GLY A 88 4.77 -3.00 13.14
N THR A 89 4.56 -1.70 13.28
CA THR A 89 4.12 -1.03 14.50
C THR A 89 2.76 -0.36 14.28
N PHE A 90 1.77 -0.66 15.15
CA PHE A 90 0.37 -0.39 14.91
C PHE A 90 -0.30 0.34 16.07
N TYR A 91 -1.21 1.27 15.75
CA TYR A 91 -2.35 1.58 16.62
C TYR A 91 -3.31 0.41 16.64
N TYR A 92 -4.13 0.34 17.67
CA TYR A 92 -5.14 -0.70 17.74
C TYR A 92 -6.46 -0.20 18.34
N THR A 93 -7.52 -0.95 18.06
CA THR A 93 -8.79 -0.89 18.76
C THR A 93 -9.15 -2.30 19.21
N ALA A 94 -9.53 -2.47 20.47
CA ALA A 94 -9.91 -3.77 21.02
C ALA A 94 -11.42 -3.91 21.05
N ASP A 95 -11.90 -5.11 20.67
CA ASP A 95 -13.29 -5.54 20.81
C ASP A 95 -13.27 -6.82 21.67
N LEU A 96 -13.46 -6.63 22.97
CA LEU A 96 -13.24 -7.67 23.98
C LEU A 96 -14.49 -7.91 24.80
N THR A 97 -14.70 -9.16 25.15
CA THR A 97 -15.76 -9.61 26.07
C THR A 97 -15.12 -10.07 27.36
N TYR A 98 -15.64 -9.58 28.50
CA TYR A 98 -15.19 -10.01 29.83
C TYR A 98 -15.93 -11.27 30.26
N ASN A 99 -15.17 -12.29 30.64
CA ASN A 99 -15.72 -13.54 31.15
C ASN A 99 -14.80 -14.13 32.24
N ASN A 100 -15.35 -14.38 33.45
CA ASN A 100 -14.66 -15.04 34.57
C ASN A 100 -13.27 -14.45 34.88
N GLY A 101 -13.15 -13.13 34.94
CA GLY A 101 -11.90 -12.45 35.27
C GLY A 101 -10.90 -12.30 34.11
N LYS A 102 -11.28 -12.66 32.88
CA LYS A 102 -10.45 -12.63 31.69
C LYS A 102 -11.17 -12.01 30.52
N TYR A 103 -10.42 -11.60 29.51
CA TYR A 103 -10.93 -10.96 28.29
C TYR A 103 -10.61 -11.82 27.07
N ASP A 104 -11.65 -12.04 26.25
CA ASP A 104 -11.57 -12.74 24.98
C ASP A 104 -12.09 -11.84 23.84
N GLY A 105 -11.59 -11.99 22.64
CA GLY A 105 -12.06 -11.23 21.48
C GLY A 105 -11.02 -10.96 20.44
N SER A 106 -11.02 -9.75 19.90
CA SER A 106 -10.09 -9.36 18.85
C SER A 106 -9.54 -7.95 19.01
N ILE A 107 -8.36 -7.75 18.46
CA ILE A 107 -7.72 -6.44 18.29
C ILE A 107 -7.62 -6.15 16.80
N LYS A 108 -8.14 -5.00 16.35
CA LYS A 108 -7.94 -4.48 15.00
C LYS A 108 -6.71 -3.59 14.98
N LEU A 109 -5.74 -3.93 14.16
CA LEU A 109 -4.50 -3.19 13.97
C LEU A 109 -4.65 -2.16 12.85
N LYS A 110 -4.15 -0.96 13.08
CA LYS A 110 -4.12 0.14 12.10
C LYS A 110 -2.70 0.68 12.01
N SER A 111 -2.16 0.82 10.80
CA SER A 111 -0.84 1.42 10.64
C SER A 111 -0.79 2.84 11.21
N THR A 112 0.40 3.32 11.52
CA THR A 112 0.60 4.69 12.04
C THR A 112 0.14 5.78 11.08
N LEU A 113 -0.05 5.46 9.79
CA LEU A 113 -0.64 6.38 8.80
C LEU A 113 -2.12 6.70 9.09
N CYS A 114 -2.81 5.95 9.95
CA CYS A 114 -4.19 6.24 10.34
C CYS A 114 -4.34 7.65 10.94
N ARG A 115 -3.30 8.19 11.60
CA ARG A 115 -3.28 9.57 12.11
C ARG A 115 -3.54 10.60 11.02
N TYR A 116 -3.08 10.33 9.80
CA TYR A 116 -3.25 11.26 8.67
C TYR A 116 -4.57 11.04 7.93
N THR A 117 -5.20 9.87 8.06
CA THR A 117 -6.46 9.55 7.39
C THR A 117 -7.68 9.81 8.26
N GLU A 118 -7.57 9.61 9.58
CA GLU A 118 -8.67 9.73 10.54
C GLU A 118 -8.82 11.14 11.14
N ASP A 119 -7.76 11.96 11.09
CA ASP A 119 -7.81 13.36 11.53
C ASP A 119 -8.30 14.30 10.41
N THR A 120 -8.68 15.50 10.80
CA THR A 120 -9.25 16.52 9.91
C THR A 120 -8.55 17.86 10.10
N LEU A 121 -8.20 18.50 8.99
CA LEU A 121 -7.61 19.84 9.00
C LEU A 121 -8.59 20.86 9.60
N THR A 122 -8.22 21.48 10.71
CA THR A 122 -8.97 22.57 11.37
C THR A 122 -8.74 23.93 10.73
N LYS A 123 -7.76 24.05 9.82
CA LYS A 123 -7.42 25.24 9.05
C LYS A 123 -6.86 24.88 7.69
N ASN A 124 -6.89 25.82 6.76
CA ASN A 124 -6.28 25.65 5.44
C ASN A 124 -4.77 25.40 5.57
N PHE A 125 -4.24 24.46 4.77
CA PHE A 125 -2.82 24.18 4.66
C PHE A 125 -2.27 24.76 3.34
N PRO A 126 -1.57 25.91 3.35
CA PRO A 126 -1.11 26.59 2.15
C PRO A 126 0.25 26.08 1.69
N PHE A 127 0.41 25.93 0.37
CA PHE A 127 1.68 25.69 -0.30
C PHE A 127 2.08 26.92 -1.13
N LYS A 128 3.21 27.52 -0.85
CA LYS A 128 3.72 28.70 -1.56
C LYS A 128 4.70 28.29 -2.66
N LYS A 129 4.55 28.88 -3.87
CA LYS A 129 5.49 28.70 -4.98
C LYS A 129 6.93 29.02 -4.53
N GLY A 130 7.89 28.22 -4.94
CA GLY A 130 9.31 28.39 -4.65
C GLY A 130 9.80 27.69 -3.38
N ASN A 131 8.92 27.38 -2.42
CA ASN A 131 9.31 26.70 -1.19
C ASN A 131 9.64 25.21 -1.45
N LYS A 132 10.54 24.65 -0.64
CA LYS A 132 10.94 23.25 -0.69
C LYS A 132 9.84 22.33 -0.17
N LEU A 133 9.58 21.20 -0.88
CA LEU A 133 8.61 20.17 -0.46
C LEU A 133 9.00 19.51 0.85
N GLY A 134 10.30 19.28 1.09
CA GLY A 134 10.79 18.73 2.36
C GLY A 134 10.46 19.55 3.60
N ALA A 135 10.41 20.89 3.47
CA ALA A 135 9.98 21.76 4.57
C ALA A 135 8.50 21.55 4.90
N TYR A 136 7.65 21.41 3.89
CA TYR A 136 6.23 21.11 4.06
C TYR A 136 5.99 19.72 4.62
N PHE A 137 6.75 18.72 4.15
CA PHE A 137 6.69 17.36 4.70
C PHE A 137 7.02 17.36 6.20
N LYS A 138 8.17 17.91 6.58
CA LYS A 138 8.57 18.01 8.00
C LYS A 138 7.52 18.75 8.84
N TYR A 139 6.94 19.83 8.30
CA TYR A 139 5.89 20.57 8.98
C TYR A 139 4.59 19.75 9.15
N ALA A 140 4.17 19.02 8.12
CA ALA A 140 3.01 18.14 8.19
C ALA A 140 3.23 17.01 9.20
N ILE A 141 4.41 16.37 9.19
CA ILE A 141 4.78 15.33 10.17
C ILE A 141 4.73 15.90 11.60
N LYS A 142 5.26 17.11 11.82
CA LYS A 142 5.24 17.76 13.15
C LYS A 142 3.82 18.06 13.63
N LEU A 143 2.90 18.43 12.72
CA LEU A 143 1.53 18.81 13.08
C LEU A 143 0.62 17.61 13.36
N PHE A 144 0.72 16.56 12.54
CA PHE A 144 -0.28 15.48 12.49
C PHE A 144 0.28 14.11 12.91
N GLY A 145 1.60 13.97 12.95
CA GLY A 145 2.30 12.77 13.36
C GLY A 145 3.47 13.11 14.27
N LYS A 146 4.40 12.20 14.42
CA LYS A 146 5.68 12.45 15.10
C LYS A 146 6.85 11.93 14.29
N TRP A 147 6.61 10.89 13.50
CA TRP A 147 7.64 10.12 12.86
C TRP A 147 7.50 10.16 11.35
N GLY A 148 8.49 10.74 10.70
CA GLY A 148 8.51 10.83 9.26
C GLY A 148 9.90 11.04 8.71
N ARG A 149 10.19 10.35 7.60
CA ARG A 149 11.44 10.40 6.85
C ARG A 149 11.15 10.75 5.39
N ILE A 150 11.98 11.60 4.81
CA ILE A 150 11.92 11.95 3.39
C ILE A 150 13.28 11.67 2.75
N GLU A 151 13.27 11.06 1.58
CA GLU A 151 14.48 10.88 0.78
C GLU A 151 15.06 12.24 0.33
N GLY A 152 16.39 12.38 0.46
CA GLY A 152 17.08 13.66 0.31
C GLY A 152 16.84 14.36 -1.03
N ALA A 153 16.77 13.61 -2.14
CA ALA A 153 16.51 14.15 -3.47
C ALA A 153 15.12 14.80 -3.56
N LEU A 154 14.09 14.19 -2.93
CA LEU A 154 12.71 14.70 -2.91
C LEU A 154 12.58 15.94 -2.03
N ALA A 155 13.33 16.00 -0.94
CA ALA A 155 13.28 17.11 0.02
C ALA A 155 13.62 18.47 -0.62
N ASN A 156 14.49 18.50 -1.61
CA ASN A 156 14.97 19.71 -2.28
C ASN A 156 14.07 20.18 -3.43
N ARG A 157 13.10 19.37 -3.87
CA ARG A 157 12.16 19.79 -4.91
C ARG A 157 11.31 20.97 -4.45
N LYS A 158 11.04 21.89 -5.39
CA LYS A 158 10.30 23.15 -5.10
C LYS A 158 8.87 23.10 -5.61
N ILE A 159 7.96 23.72 -4.89
CA ILE A 159 6.57 23.95 -5.33
C ILE A 159 6.57 24.82 -6.59
N LYS A 160 6.03 24.30 -7.70
CA LYS A 160 5.95 25.03 -8.99
C LYS A 160 4.80 26.04 -9.02
N LYS A 161 3.70 25.78 -8.28
CA LYS A 161 2.50 26.62 -8.26
C LYS A 161 1.92 26.63 -6.85
N THR A 162 1.52 27.81 -6.37
CA THR A 162 0.78 27.94 -5.10
C THR A 162 -0.49 27.10 -5.11
N ASN A 163 -0.76 26.41 -4.01
CA ASN A 163 -1.94 25.58 -3.80
C ASN A 163 -2.37 25.62 -2.33
N ILE A 164 -3.59 25.17 -2.06
CA ILE A 164 -4.15 25.11 -0.70
C ILE A 164 -4.89 23.77 -0.58
N VAL A 165 -4.54 22.97 0.42
CA VAL A 165 -5.38 21.90 0.91
C VAL A 165 -6.35 22.50 1.92
N LYS A 166 -7.65 22.39 1.66
CA LYS A 166 -8.70 23.09 2.40
C LYS A 166 -8.94 22.48 3.77
N LEU A 167 -9.39 23.31 4.73
CA LEU A 167 -9.96 22.83 6.00
C LEU A 167 -11.07 21.78 5.74
N GLY A 168 -11.26 20.86 6.67
CA GLY A 168 -12.22 19.76 6.55
C GLY A 168 -11.71 18.56 5.73
N GLN A 169 -10.54 18.66 5.07
CA GLN A 169 -9.88 17.53 4.42
C GLN A 169 -8.96 16.80 5.40
N SER A 170 -8.66 15.52 5.13
CA SER A 170 -7.71 14.78 5.97
C SER A 170 -6.26 15.27 5.76
N PRO A 171 -5.40 15.20 6.79
CA PRO A 171 -3.97 15.45 6.66
C PRO A 171 -3.27 14.60 5.59
N MET A 172 -3.78 13.40 5.31
CA MET A 172 -3.28 12.55 4.22
C MET A 172 -3.29 13.27 2.87
N ARG A 173 -4.26 14.16 2.61
CA ARG A 173 -4.29 14.99 1.39
C ARG A 173 -3.09 15.93 1.27
N VAL A 174 -2.55 16.39 2.40
CA VAL A 174 -1.31 17.19 2.42
C VAL A 174 -0.13 16.34 2.00
N LEU A 175 -0.01 15.12 2.56
CA LEU A 175 1.08 14.19 2.22
C LEU A 175 0.97 13.73 0.75
N GLN A 176 -0.22 13.38 0.28
CA GLN A 176 -0.46 13.00 -1.12
C GLN A 176 -0.09 14.16 -2.09
N TYR A 177 -0.45 15.40 -1.76
CA TYR A 177 -0.05 16.55 -2.57
C TYR A 177 1.48 16.71 -2.64
N ILE A 178 2.18 16.49 -1.51
CA ILE A 178 3.65 16.55 -1.47
C ILE A 178 4.23 15.41 -2.33
N ALA A 179 3.72 14.19 -2.18
CA ALA A 179 4.13 13.03 -2.97
C ALA A 179 3.94 13.27 -4.47
N ASP A 180 2.76 13.70 -4.91
CA ASP A 180 2.46 14.03 -6.31
C ASP A 180 3.42 15.08 -6.90
N LYS A 181 3.78 16.10 -6.11
CA LYS A 181 4.66 17.20 -6.58
C LYS A 181 6.14 16.85 -6.50
N SER A 182 6.49 15.80 -5.77
CA SER A 182 7.85 15.28 -5.70
C SER A 182 8.08 14.04 -6.57
N ASP A 183 7.10 13.57 -7.35
CA ASP A 183 7.11 12.25 -8.01
C ASP A 183 7.50 11.17 -7.00
N GLY A 184 6.91 11.26 -5.81
CA GLY A 184 7.16 10.38 -4.69
C GLY A 184 5.92 9.56 -4.32
N GLU A 185 6.10 8.66 -3.38
CA GLU A 185 5.04 7.86 -2.79
C GLU A 185 5.13 7.86 -1.27
N ILE A 186 3.98 7.79 -0.60
CA ILE A 186 3.91 7.66 0.85
C ILE A 186 3.86 6.18 1.22
N MET A 187 4.79 5.77 2.09
CA MET A 187 4.85 4.44 2.66
C MET A 187 4.92 4.53 4.19
N VAL A 188 4.82 3.41 4.85
CA VAL A 188 5.14 3.24 6.26
C VAL A 188 6.16 2.11 6.36
N ASP A 189 7.23 2.33 7.11
CA ASP A 189 8.18 1.26 7.41
C ASP A 189 7.70 0.39 8.59
N SER A 190 8.40 -0.70 8.86
CA SER A 190 8.07 -1.63 9.94
C SER A 190 8.06 -0.95 11.32
N HIS A 191 8.93 0.04 11.55
CA HIS A 191 8.95 0.83 12.78
C HIS A 191 7.74 1.78 12.92
N GLY A 192 6.88 1.89 11.89
CA GLY A 192 5.74 2.79 11.89
C GLY A 192 6.09 4.23 11.52
N VAL A 193 7.23 4.48 10.88
CA VAL A 193 7.63 5.80 10.40
C VAL A 193 7.01 6.07 9.04
N CYS A 194 6.36 7.22 8.87
CA CYS A 194 5.86 7.69 7.57
C CYS A 194 7.03 8.05 6.65
N VAL A 195 7.17 7.36 5.52
CA VAL A 195 8.28 7.55 4.57
C VAL A 195 7.76 8.16 3.28
N LEU A 196 8.34 9.29 2.87
CA LEU A 196 8.20 9.80 1.52
C LEU A 196 9.43 9.39 0.72
N ARG A 197 9.26 8.42 -0.19
CA ARG A 197 10.32 7.90 -1.06
C ARG A 197 10.00 8.18 -2.53
N ARG A 198 11.01 8.04 -3.40
CA ARG A 198 10.82 8.20 -4.84
C ARG A 198 9.86 7.13 -5.35
N HIS A 199 8.84 7.55 -6.10
CA HIS A 199 8.02 6.63 -6.87
C HIS A 199 8.80 6.23 -8.14
N LEU A 200 9.00 4.94 -8.33
CA LEU A 200 9.54 4.35 -9.55
C LEU A 200 8.45 3.53 -10.22
N ASP A 201 8.34 3.67 -11.54
CA ASP A 201 7.49 2.75 -12.29
C ASP A 201 8.00 1.31 -12.11
N ALA A 202 7.09 0.34 -12.10
CA ALA A 202 7.45 -1.05 -11.88
C ALA A 202 8.48 -1.58 -12.89
N THR A 203 8.54 -1.00 -14.09
CA THR A 203 9.53 -1.32 -15.14
C THR A 203 10.92 -0.72 -14.88
N GLU A 204 11.03 0.25 -13.97
CA GLU A 204 12.29 0.91 -13.60
C GLU A 204 12.90 0.32 -12.32
N LYS A 205 12.11 -0.52 -11.59
CA LYS A 205 12.56 -1.20 -10.38
C LYS A 205 13.36 -2.44 -10.74
N GLU A 206 14.44 -2.67 -10.03
CA GLU A 206 15.17 -3.93 -10.06
C GLU A 206 14.35 -5.03 -9.38
N VAL A 207 14.59 -6.27 -9.76
CA VAL A 207 14.02 -7.45 -9.09
C VAL A 207 14.71 -7.58 -7.74
N SER A 208 13.93 -7.43 -6.66
CA SER A 208 14.45 -7.50 -5.30
C SER A 208 14.53 -8.94 -4.77
N TYR A 209 13.67 -9.81 -5.29
CA TYR A 209 13.55 -11.17 -4.79
C TYR A 209 13.11 -12.16 -5.87
N LEU A 210 13.59 -13.41 -5.78
CA LEU A 210 13.20 -14.53 -6.64
C LEU A 210 12.37 -15.53 -5.83
N ILE A 211 11.17 -15.84 -6.30
CA ILE A 211 10.31 -16.89 -5.76
C ILE A 211 10.20 -17.99 -6.82
N ALA A 212 10.68 -19.18 -6.50
CA ALA A 212 10.65 -20.32 -7.42
C ALA A 212 9.74 -21.44 -6.88
N ALA A 213 8.99 -22.07 -7.78
CA ALA A 213 8.26 -23.30 -7.51
C ALA A 213 9.08 -24.48 -8.06
N ASP A 214 10.01 -24.94 -7.27
CA ASP A 214 10.88 -26.11 -7.50
C ASP A 214 10.68 -27.17 -6.41
N GLU A 215 11.54 -28.17 -6.35
CA GLU A 215 11.43 -29.27 -5.36
C GLU A 215 11.57 -28.79 -3.91
N ASP A 216 12.32 -27.69 -3.68
CA ASP A 216 12.50 -27.05 -2.37
C ASP A 216 11.50 -25.89 -2.17
N SER A 217 10.47 -25.80 -3.00
CA SER A 217 9.58 -24.67 -3.09
C SER A 217 8.83 -24.40 -1.78
N VAL A 218 8.82 -23.14 -1.42
CA VAL A 218 7.98 -22.60 -0.33
C VAL A 218 6.56 -22.22 -0.79
N ILE A 219 6.27 -22.35 -2.09
CA ILE A 219 4.93 -22.09 -2.64
C ILE A 219 4.01 -23.25 -2.28
N THR A 220 2.91 -22.94 -1.58
CA THR A 220 1.98 -23.94 -1.02
C THR A 220 0.67 -24.06 -1.79
N SER A 221 0.44 -23.24 -2.82
CA SER A 221 -0.81 -23.24 -3.60
C SER A 221 -0.59 -23.31 -5.10
N THR A 222 -1.68 -23.51 -5.84
CA THR A 222 -1.72 -23.30 -7.29
C THR A 222 -1.62 -21.79 -7.61
N LEU A 223 -1.06 -21.47 -8.77
CA LEU A 223 -0.95 -20.10 -9.26
C LEU A 223 -2.28 -19.63 -9.84
N GLY A 224 -2.89 -18.61 -9.22
CA GLY A 224 -4.03 -17.89 -9.76
C GLY A 224 -3.58 -16.84 -10.77
N ILE A 225 -4.20 -16.78 -11.95
CA ILE A 225 -3.93 -15.78 -12.98
C ILE A 225 -5.21 -15.06 -13.35
N THR A 226 -5.25 -13.75 -13.11
CA THR A 226 -6.39 -12.90 -13.44
C THR A 226 -5.95 -11.77 -14.38
N SER A 227 -6.70 -11.54 -15.44
CA SER A 227 -6.40 -10.44 -16.38
C SER A 227 -7.57 -9.48 -16.49
N SER A 228 -7.28 -8.19 -16.41
CA SER A 228 -8.26 -7.11 -16.63
C SER A 228 -8.53 -6.83 -18.12
N PHE A 229 -8.20 -7.75 -19.02
CA PHE A 229 -8.33 -7.54 -20.47
C PHE A 229 -9.72 -7.10 -20.89
N GLN A 230 -10.76 -7.72 -20.32
CA GLN A 230 -12.15 -7.41 -20.67
C GLN A 230 -12.76 -6.23 -19.88
N GLU A 231 -12.07 -5.73 -18.87
CA GLU A 231 -12.55 -4.65 -17.98
C GLU A 231 -11.85 -3.32 -18.25
N ALA A 232 -10.66 -3.36 -18.83
CA ALA A 232 -9.91 -2.15 -19.14
C ALA A 232 -10.66 -1.26 -20.16
N PRO A 233 -10.79 0.04 -19.91
CA PRO A 233 -11.56 0.93 -20.77
C PRO A 233 -10.96 1.02 -22.17
N ASN A 234 -11.79 0.86 -23.20
CA ASN A 234 -11.42 1.05 -24.58
C ASN A 234 -11.88 2.43 -25.13
N ARG A 235 -12.61 3.18 -24.30
CA ARG A 235 -12.98 4.59 -24.57
C ARG A 235 -12.92 5.41 -23.27
N VAL A 236 -12.46 6.66 -23.39
CA VAL A 236 -12.57 7.64 -22.31
C VAL A 236 -13.36 8.84 -22.80
N MET A 237 -14.29 9.30 -21.99
CA MET A 237 -15.04 10.54 -22.15
C MET A 237 -14.57 11.56 -21.09
N ALA A 238 -13.92 12.64 -21.51
CA ALA A 238 -13.69 13.78 -20.63
C ALA A 238 -14.77 14.84 -20.85
N TYR A 239 -15.29 15.40 -19.77
CA TYR A 239 -16.30 16.46 -19.86
C TYR A 239 -16.07 17.60 -18.88
N THR A 240 -16.61 18.76 -19.22
CA THR A 240 -16.67 19.92 -18.34
C THR A 240 -18.03 20.60 -18.48
N GLU A 241 -18.45 21.27 -17.43
CA GLU A 241 -19.65 22.08 -17.41
C GLU A 241 -19.27 23.55 -17.23
N VAL A 242 -19.75 24.39 -18.15
CA VAL A 242 -19.57 25.85 -18.13
C VAL A 242 -20.88 26.50 -18.43
N ASN A 243 -21.37 27.36 -17.55
CA ASN A 243 -22.66 28.07 -17.70
C ASN A 243 -23.82 27.13 -18.02
N LYS A 244 -23.95 26.02 -17.29
CA LYS A 244 -24.97 24.97 -17.48
C LYS A 244 -24.89 24.23 -18.84
N LYS A 245 -23.85 24.47 -19.64
CA LYS A 245 -23.62 23.77 -20.91
C LYS A 245 -22.51 22.74 -20.74
N VAL A 246 -22.77 21.48 -21.12
CA VAL A 246 -21.81 20.37 -21.05
C VAL A 246 -21.02 20.26 -22.35
N TYR A 247 -19.71 20.30 -22.25
CA TYR A 247 -18.78 20.04 -23.33
C TYR A 247 -18.11 18.68 -23.11
N LYS A 248 -17.94 17.90 -24.19
CA LYS A 248 -17.39 16.54 -24.16
C LYS A 248 -16.22 16.40 -25.15
N GLY A 249 -15.23 15.60 -24.79
CA GLY A 249 -14.17 15.13 -25.67
C GLY A 249 -13.98 13.63 -25.45
N PHE A 250 -13.66 12.90 -26.52
CA PHE A 250 -13.50 11.44 -26.48
C PHE A 250 -12.13 11.03 -26.98
N ALA A 251 -11.65 9.90 -26.47
CA ALA A 251 -10.56 9.13 -27.03
C ALA A 251 -10.95 7.65 -27.01
N GLU A 252 -10.59 6.93 -28.07
CA GLU A 252 -10.92 5.51 -28.26
C GLU A 252 -9.65 4.78 -28.72
N LEU A 253 -9.58 3.48 -28.47
CA LEU A 253 -8.53 2.63 -29.02
C LEU A 253 -8.64 2.53 -30.53
N ALA A 254 -7.48 2.39 -31.18
CA ALA A 254 -7.44 2.17 -32.63
C ALA A 254 -8.17 0.86 -33.01
N LYS A 255 -8.75 0.79 -34.18
CA LYS A 255 -9.45 -0.42 -34.68
C LYS A 255 -8.56 -1.65 -34.71
N SER A 256 -7.24 -1.45 -34.89
CA SER A 256 -6.24 -2.52 -34.86
C SER A 256 -5.96 -3.08 -33.47
N ASP A 257 -6.39 -2.39 -32.40
CA ASP A 257 -6.24 -2.90 -31.03
C ASP A 257 -7.28 -4.00 -30.79
N GLY A 258 -6.84 -5.17 -30.29
CA GLY A 258 -7.72 -6.30 -29.97
C GLY A 258 -8.84 -5.98 -28.97
N ARG A 259 -8.72 -4.86 -28.25
CA ARG A 259 -9.72 -4.35 -27.30
C ARG A 259 -10.53 -3.18 -27.83
N SER A 260 -10.38 -2.83 -29.11
CA SER A 260 -11.23 -1.82 -29.74
C SER A 260 -12.70 -2.24 -29.68
N LYS A 261 -13.62 -1.28 -29.83
CA LYS A 261 -15.05 -1.57 -29.94
C LYS A 261 -15.33 -2.60 -31.04
N ASP A 262 -14.61 -2.48 -32.17
CA ASP A 262 -14.86 -3.33 -33.33
C ASP A 262 -14.52 -4.80 -33.05
N ASN A 263 -13.46 -5.05 -32.26
CA ASN A 263 -13.03 -6.41 -31.87
C ASN A 263 -13.77 -6.96 -30.63
N MET A 264 -14.16 -6.09 -29.67
CA MET A 264 -14.88 -6.51 -28.45
C MET A 264 -16.41 -6.45 -28.60
N GLY A 265 -16.92 -5.86 -29.68
CA GLY A 265 -18.36 -5.64 -29.91
C GLY A 265 -19.00 -4.60 -28.97
N ARG A 266 -18.26 -4.02 -28.03
CA ARG A 266 -18.78 -3.06 -27.04
C ARG A 266 -17.79 -1.99 -26.65
N TYR A 267 -18.32 -0.85 -26.15
CA TYR A 267 -17.53 0.11 -25.44
C TYR A 267 -17.44 -0.20 -23.95
N ILE A 268 -16.25 -0.06 -23.36
CA ILE A 268 -16.03 0.06 -21.94
C ILE A 268 -15.55 1.51 -21.75
N THR A 269 -16.42 2.36 -21.21
CA THR A 269 -16.18 3.80 -21.17
C THR A 269 -15.83 4.27 -19.76
N ALA A 270 -14.63 4.79 -19.55
CA ALA A 270 -14.29 5.57 -18.37
C ALA A 270 -14.69 7.05 -18.56
N VAL A 271 -15.15 7.69 -17.48
CA VAL A 271 -15.63 9.08 -17.51
C VAL A 271 -14.79 9.95 -16.59
N VAL A 272 -14.36 11.13 -17.08
CA VAL A 272 -13.54 12.08 -16.32
C VAL A 272 -14.18 13.47 -16.36
N LYS A 273 -14.46 14.04 -15.18
CA LYS A 273 -14.87 15.45 -15.06
C LYS A 273 -13.63 16.34 -14.97
N VAL A 274 -13.53 17.35 -15.84
CA VAL A 274 -12.43 18.30 -15.88
C VAL A 274 -12.89 19.65 -15.35
N SER A 275 -12.38 20.08 -14.22
CA SER A 275 -12.65 21.42 -13.66
C SER A 275 -11.71 22.45 -14.28
N GLY A 276 -12.25 23.62 -14.65
CA GLY A 276 -11.45 24.74 -15.20
C GLY A 276 -10.88 24.46 -16.60
N ALA A 277 -11.54 23.65 -17.41
CA ALA A 277 -11.15 23.43 -18.80
C ALA A 277 -11.07 24.75 -19.57
N LYS A 278 -10.06 24.89 -20.46
CA LYS A 278 -9.85 26.08 -21.29
C LYS A 278 -10.44 25.86 -22.70
N LYS A 279 -10.85 26.96 -23.37
CA LYS A 279 -11.21 26.92 -24.79
C LYS A 279 -9.98 26.63 -25.68
N PRO A 280 -10.13 25.95 -26.82
CA PRO A 280 -11.35 25.30 -27.31
C PRO A 280 -11.66 23.99 -26.54
N TYR A 281 -12.83 23.94 -25.89
CA TYR A 281 -13.17 22.87 -24.95
C TYR A 281 -13.06 21.47 -25.55
N LYS A 282 -13.66 21.23 -26.74
CA LYS A 282 -13.69 19.90 -27.37
C LYS A 282 -12.28 19.35 -27.60
N LYS A 283 -11.34 20.18 -28.15
CA LYS A 283 -9.96 19.79 -28.41
C LYS A 283 -9.20 19.47 -27.12
N ASN A 284 -9.31 20.33 -26.10
CA ASN A 284 -8.61 20.16 -24.85
C ASN A 284 -9.13 18.97 -24.03
N LEU A 285 -10.46 18.74 -24.05
CA LEU A 285 -11.07 17.57 -23.41
C LEU A 285 -10.67 16.27 -24.13
N ALA A 286 -10.58 16.26 -25.46
CA ALA A 286 -10.11 15.10 -26.23
C ALA A 286 -8.63 14.77 -25.88
N LYS A 287 -7.78 15.80 -25.66
CA LYS A 287 -6.41 15.59 -25.18
C LYS A 287 -6.39 14.93 -23.80
N VAL A 288 -7.17 15.44 -22.84
CA VAL A 288 -7.30 14.84 -21.50
C VAL A 288 -7.83 13.42 -21.58
N ALA A 289 -8.84 13.17 -22.43
CA ALA A 289 -9.39 11.83 -22.63
C ALA A 289 -8.31 10.86 -23.17
N ARG A 290 -7.45 11.31 -24.10
CA ARG A 290 -6.35 10.48 -24.65
C ARG A 290 -5.30 10.17 -23.61
N GLU A 291 -4.85 11.15 -22.82
CA GLU A 291 -3.88 10.95 -21.73
C GLU A 291 -4.43 9.97 -20.69
N LYS A 292 -5.70 10.10 -20.35
CA LYS A 292 -6.37 9.20 -19.43
C LYS A 292 -6.53 7.79 -20.01
N LEU A 293 -6.90 7.67 -21.30
CA LEU A 293 -7.02 6.38 -21.97
C LEU A 293 -5.68 5.63 -21.95
N ILE A 294 -4.58 6.31 -22.29
CA ILE A 294 -3.23 5.71 -22.24
C ILE A 294 -2.92 5.19 -20.84
N LYS A 295 -3.25 5.96 -19.79
CA LYS A 295 -2.98 5.59 -18.41
C LYS A 295 -3.85 4.42 -17.93
N GLU A 296 -5.13 4.39 -18.29
CA GLU A 296 -6.10 3.39 -17.82
C GLU A 296 -6.21 2.17 -18.73
N ASN A 297 -5.76 2.28 -19.96
CA ASN A 297 -5.79 1.19 -20.94
C ASN A 297 -4.70 0.13 -20.70
N THR A 298 -4.03 0.15 -19.58
CA THR A 298 -3.04 -0.87 -19.25
C THR A 298 -3.78 -2.13 -18.81
N VAL A 299 -3.72 -3.18 -19.64
CA VAL A 299 -4.13 -4.52 -19.21
C VAL A 299 -3.19 -4.96 -18.11
N ARG A 300 -3.74 -5.20 -16.94
CA ARG A 300 -3.00 -5.73 -15.82
C ARG A 300 -3.29 -7.22 -15.73
N THR A 301 -2.24 -8.02 -15.73
CA THR A 301 -2.33 -9.42 -15.35
C THR A 301 -1.83 -9.51 -13.92
N TYR A 302 -2.67 -10.09 -13.07
CA TYR A 302 -2.33 -10.34 -11.68
C TYR A 302 -2.02 -11.81 -11.53
N TYR A 303 -1.00 -12.09 -10.73
CA TYR A 303 -0.61 -13.41 -10.30
C TYR A 303 -0.81 -13.48 -8.79
N GLU A 304 -1.44 -14.55 -8.31
CA GLU A 304 -1.77 -14.75 -6.91
C GLU A 304 -1.36 -16.18 -6.50
N PHE A 305 -0.62 -16.29 -5.41
CA PHE A 305 -0.13 -17.56 -4.88
C PHE A 305 0.03 -17.48 -3.36
N GLU A 306 0.06 -18.62 -2.70
CA GLU A 306 0.42 -18.74 -1.29
C GLU A 306 1.84 -19.28 -1.15
N THR A 307 2.55 -18.79 -0.16
CA THR A 307 3.91 -19.19 0.21
C THR A 307 4.07 -19.16 1.72
N TYR A 308 5.04 -19.84 2.26
CA TYR A 308 5.55 -19.50 3.60
C TYR A 308 6.17 -18.12 3.57
N TYR A 309 6.31 -17.50 4.75
CA TYR A 309 6.83 -16.14 4.82
C TYR A 309 8.09 -15.93 3.98
N GLN A 310 8.09 -14.85 3.21
CA GLN A 310 9.22 -14.34 2.43
C GLN A 310 9.42 -12.86 2.78
N PRO A 311 10.66 -12.36 2.89
CA PRO A 311 10.93 -10.96 3.25
C PRO A 311 10.73 -10.02 2.07
N ILE A 312 9.53 -10.03 1.51
CA ILE A 312 9.13 -9.16 0.38
C ILE A 312 8.14 -8.11 0.87
N GLU A 313 8.22 -6.92 0.30
CA GLU A 313 7.37 -5.80 0.67
C GLU A 313 6.44 -5.39 -0.48
N ILE A 314 5.31 -4.78 -0.12
CA ILE A 314 4.43 -4.14 -1.11
C ILE A 314 5.17 -3.02 -1.85
N GLY A 315 4.98 -2.98 -3.18
CA GLY A 315 5.66 -2.01 -4.04
C GLY A 315 7.05 -2.45 -4.49
N GLU A 316 7.54 -3.62 -4.11
CA GLU A 316 8.73 -4.25 -4.69
C GLU A 316 8.40 -4.99 -5.99
N VAL A 317 9.42 -5.25 -6.80
CA VAL A 317 9.30 -6.11 -7.98
C VAL A 317 9.98 -7.43 -7.68
N VAL A 318 9.18 -8.50 -7.73
CA VAL A 318 9.67 -9.86 -7.54
C VAL A 318 9.59 -10.64 -8.85
N GLN A 319 10.50 -11.58 -9.05
CA GLN A 319 10.44 -12.57 -10.11
C GLN A 319 9.78 -13.84 -9.57
N LEU A 320 8.71 -14.29 -10.24
CA LEU A 320 8.08 -15.57 -9.97
C LEU A 320 8.45 -16.55 -11.08
N ASN A 321 9.00 -17.70 -10.69
CA ASN A 321 9.20 -18.85 -11.54
C ASN A 321 8.24 -19.98 -11.10
N TYR A 322 7.25 -20.30 -11.92
CA TYR A 322 6.25 -21.33 -11.62
C TYR A 322 6.03 -22.22 -12.85
N GLY A 323 6.61 -23.41 -12.86
CA GLY A 323 6.61 -24.29 -14.04
C GLY A 323 7.23 -23.57 -15.24
N ASN A 324 6.47 -23.44 -16.33
CA ASN A 324 6.90 -22.75 -17.54
C ASN A 324 6.67 -21.22 -17.51
N ILE A 325 6.20 -20.68 -16.38
CA ILE A 325 5.87 -19.26 -16.23
C ILE A 325 7.03 -18.58 -15.51
N THR A 326 7.66 -17.61 -16.18
CA THR A 326 8.60 -16.68 -15.57
C THR A 326 8.07 -15.27 -15.75
N VAL A 327 7.79 -14.58 -14.64
CA VAL A 327 7.21 -13.23 -14.67
C VAL A 327 7.79 -12.34 -13.59
N ASN A 328 8.10 -11.10 -13.97
CA ASN A 328 8.40 -10.05 -13.00
C ASN A 328 7.11 -9.30 -12.69
N GLY A 329 6.79 -9.14 -11.42
CA GLY A 329 5.57 -8.47 -10.98
C GLY A 329 5.81 -7.53 -9.82
N LEU A 330 5.09 -6.39 -9.83
CA LEU A 330 5.01 -5.48 -8.69
C LEU A 330 4.08 -6.10 -7.64
N VAL A 331 4.58 -6.30 -6.43
CA VAL A 331 3.79 -6.79 -5.29
C VAL A 331 2.78 -5.71 -4.89
N THR A 332 1.49 -6.02 -5.00
CA THR A 332 0.41 -5.08 -4.71
C THR A 332 -0.29 -5.39 -3.39
N ASP A 333 -0.42 -6.65 -3.04
CA ASP A 333 -1.10 -7.09 -1.83
C ASP A 333 -0.36 -8.29 -1.21
N ILE A 334 -0.32 -8.31 0.11
CA ILE A 334 0.18 -9.44 0.92
C ILE A 334 -0.79 -9.62 2.07
N ASP A 335 -1.34 -10.84 2.22
CA ASP A 335 -2.09 -11.25 3.40
C ASP A 335 -1.25 -12.28 4.15
N LEU A 336 -0.73 -11.90 5.33
CA LEU A 336 0.09 -12.74 6.19
C LEU A 336 -0.76 -13.29 7.33
N THR A 337 -0.81 -14.61 7.48
CA THR A 337 -1.45 -15.29 8.61
C THR A 337 -0.49 -15.30 9.79
N ILE A 338 -0.95 -14.78 10.93
CA ILE A 338 -0.26 -14.86 12.21
C ILE A 338 -0.68 -16.16 12.89
N GLY A 339 0.21 -17.13 12.95
CA GLY A 339 -0.05 -18.47 13.47
C GLY A 339 1.00 -19.47 13.00
N ALA A 340 0.78 -20.73 13.29
CA ALA A 340 1.71 -21.79 12.90
C ALA A 340 1.91 -21.80 11.37
N GLY A 341 3.18 -21.75 10.95
CA GLY A 341 3.59 -21.84 9.54
C GLY A 341 3.57 -20.52 8.77
N ALA A 342 3.31 -19.36 9.41
CA ALA A 342 3.46 -18.01 8.83
C ALA A 342 3.15 -17.91 7.32
N LYS A 343 1.99 -18.43 6.89
CA LYS A 343 1.59 -18.42 5.48
C LYS A 343 1.26 -17.02 5.02
N MET A 344 1.75 -16.67 3.83
CA MET A 344 1.39 -15.42 3.18
C MET A 344 0.83 -15.67 1.79
N LYS A 345 -0.26 -14.96 1.48
CA LYS A 345 -0.85 -14.89 0.16
C LYS A 345 -0.36 -13.63 -0.52
N VAL A 346 0.29 -13.78 -1.65
CA VAL A 346 0.91 -12.69 -2.41
C VAL A 346 0.13 -12.46 -3.68
N LYS A 347 -0.19 -11.19 -3.95
CA LYS A 347 -0.71 -10.74 -5.23
C LYS A 347 0.24 -9.75 -5.88
N MET A 348 0.60 -10.03 -7.11
CA MET A 348 1.47 -9.15 -7.88
C MET A 348 0.87 -8.79 -9.24
N SER A 349 1.15 -7.59 -9.71
CA SER A 349 0.79 -7.12 -11.05
C SER A 349 1.98 -7.29 -11.99
N ALA A 350 1.82 -8.04 -13.07
CA ALA A 350 2.89 -8.23 -14.06
C ALA A 350 3.43 -6.90 -14.58
N THR A 351 4.75 -6.78 -14.60
CA THR A 351 5.45 -5.68 -15.25
C THR A 351 5.65 -6.05 -16.71
N LYS A 352 4.94 -5.42 -17.65
CA LYS A 352 5.26 -5.59 -19.07
C LYS A 352 6.54 -4.83 -19.36
N LYS A 353 7.61 -5.51 -19.76
CA LYS A 353 8.69 -4.85 -20.51
C LYS A 353 8.08 -4.27 -21.80
N LYS A 354 8.28 -2.97 -22.01
CA LYS A 354 7.97 -2.30 -23.27
C LYS A 354 8.78 -2.91 -24.41
#